data_19a9df5ec5c419f0816c5ac5cbeaaf37
#
_entry.id   19a9df5ec5c419f0816c5ac5cbeaaf37
#
_cell.length_a   1.000
_cell.length_b   1.000
_cell.length_c   1.000
_cell.angle_alpha   90.00
_cell.angle_beta   90.00
_cell.angle_gamma   90.00
#
_symmetry.space_group_name_H-M   'P 1'
#
loop_
_entity.id
_entity.type
_entity.pdbx_description
1 polymer ?
#
loop_
_entity_poly.entity_id
_entity_poly.type
_entity_poly.pdbx_seq_one_letter_code
_entity_poly.pdbx_strand_id
1 'polypeptide(L)'
;MRKRLIRLRLLGYLAVIVCMCVACTSSRKVLYLQDVKPMVKQQIDEAYEVKIHKDDMLAIMINSKNPELALPFNMPLVSYQVGYQSTYNQRILGYLVDSDGCIDFPIFGRLHVAGMTRKELTKYIKQRLVEEDYIKDPVVTVQFLNFKISVIGEVNRPGSFDITSDRITLLEAISKAGDLTIFGRRDRV
;
A
#
# COMPACT_ATOMS: atom_id res chain seq x y z
N MET A 1 21.75 33.90 -62.61
CA MET A 1 20.72 32.91 -62.14
C MET A 1 21.25 31.90 -61.09
N ARG A 2 22.38 31.29 -61.28
CA ARG A 2 22.95 30.23 -60.39
C ARG A 2 23.10 30.65 -58.92
N LYS A 3 23.55 31.88 -58.61
CA LYS A 3 23.72 32.39 -57.24
C LYS A 3 22.40 32.59 -56.51
N ARG A 4 21.31 32.90 -57.17
CA ARG A 4 19.95 33.03 -56.54
C ARG A 4 19.37 31.64 -56.16
N LEU A 5 19.59 30.63 -56.98
CA LEU A 5 19.14 29.29 -56.72
C LEU A 5 19.86 28.65 -55.50
N ILE A 6 21.17 28.93 -55.35
CA ILE A 6 21.95 28.44 -54.22
C ILE A 6 21.46 29.13 -52.91
N ARG A 7 21.19 30.42 -52.92
CA ARG A 7 20.62 31.13 -51.76
C ARG A 7 19.23 30.61 -51.36
N LEU A 8 18.39 30.28 -52.33
CA LEU A 8 17.06 29.72 -52.06
C LEU A 8 17.16 28.31 -51.41
N ARG A 9 18.07 27.48 -51.89
CA ARG A 9 18.33 26.15 -51.28
C ARG A 9 18.89 26.26 -49.86
N LEU A 10 19.82 27.19 -49.61
CA LEU A 10 20.37 27.46 -48.30
C LEU A 10 19.29 27.98 -47.32
N LEU A 11 18.38 28.83 -47.74
CA LEU A 11 17.24 29.29 -46.95
C LEU A 11 16.28 28.16 -46.62
N GLY A 12 16.04 27.25 -47.57
CA GLY A 12 15.22 26.03 -47.34
C GLY A 12 15.84 25.10 -46.30
N TYR A 13 17.14 24.84 -46.36
CA TYR A 13 17.81 24.03 -45.35
C TYR A 13 17.80 24.71 -43.97
N LEU A 14 18.00 26.04 -43.89
CA LEU A 14 17.93 26.79 -42.65
C LEU A 14 16.53 26.71 -42.04
N ALA A 15 15.48 26.84 -42.85
CA ALA A 15 14.08 26.72 -42.39
C ALA A 15 13.77 25.33 -41.81
N VAL A 16 14.26 24.27 -42.46
CA VAL A 16 14.11 22.89 -41.99
C VAL A 16 14.83 22.66 -40.65
N ILE A 17 16.05 23.21 -40.50
CA ILE A 17 16.82 23.14 -39.26
C ILE A 17 16.09 23.87 -38.12
N VAL A 18 15.55 25.06 -38.39
CA VAL A 18 14.79 25.85 -37.42
C VAL A 18 13.52 25.11 -36.98
N CYS A 19 12.80 24.46 -37.91
CA CYS A 19 11.63 23.66 -37.57
C CYS A 19 11.97 22.43 -36.72
N MET A 20 13.11 21.81 -36.89
CA MET A 20 13.56 20.68 -36.05
C MET A 20 13.92 21.10 -34.60
N CYS A 21 14.32 22.36 -34.39
CA CYS A 21 14.66 22.88 -33.07
C CYS A 21 13.45 23.24 -32.19
N VAL A 22 12.23 23.32 -32.76
CA VAL A 22 11.00 23.71 -32.03
C VAL A 22 10.25 22.51 -31.43
N ALA A 23 10.73 21.29 -31.63
CA ALA A 23 10.11 20.06 -31.12
C ALA A 23 10.40 19.77 -29.63
N CYS A 24 10.62 20.79 -28.80
CA CYS A 24 10.76 20.61 -27.35
C CYS A 24 9.41 20.35 -26.72
N THR A 25 9.21 19.15 -26.20
CA THR A 25 8.04 18.78 -25.36
C THR A 25 8.10 19.62 -24.07
N SER A 26 7.00 20.31 -23.75
CA SER A 26 6.92 21.09 -22.52
C SER A 26 7.12 20.21 -21.29
N SER A 27 8.11 20.54 -20.43
CA SER A 27 8.40 19.84 -19.17
C SER A 27 7.18 19.78 -18.22
N ARG A 28 6.22 20.68 -18.39
CA ARG A 28 4.97 20.71 -17.61
C ARG A 28 4.13 19.44 -17.73
N LYS A 29 4.25 18.67 -18.82
CA LYS A 29 3.50 17.41 -18.99
C LYS A 29 4.14 16.21 -18.25
N VAL A 30 5.35 16.38 -17.74
CA VAL A 30 6.14 15.29 -17.12
C VAL A 30 6.15 15.39 -15.59
N LEU A 31 5.89 16.56 -15.04
CA LEU A 31 5.96 16.80 -13.60
C LEU A 31 4.62 16.47 -12.92
N TYR A 32 4.71 15.85 -11.74
CA TYR A 32 3.60 15.60 -10.81
C TYR A 32 3.34 16.82 -9.91
N LEU A 33 2.16 16.88 -9.31
CA LEU A 33 1.80 17.81 -8.22
C LEU A 33 2.02 19.29 -8.55
N GLN A 34 1.74 19.71 -9.80
CA GLN A 34 1.96 21.10 -10.23
C GLN A 34 0.99 22.10 -9.59
N ASP A 35 -0.16 21.61 -9.10
CA ASP A 35 -1.19 22.45 -8.47
C ASP A 35 -1.00 22.62 -6.96
N VAL A 36 0.03 21.98 -6.38
CA VAL A 36 0.33 22.10 -4.96
C VAL A 36 0.86 23.51 -4.66
N LYS A 37 0.04 24.32 -4.00
CA LYS A 37 0.47 25.62 -3.51
C LYS A 37 1.48 25.42 -2.39
N PRO A 38 2.72 25.90 -2.52
CA PRO A 38 3.70 25.83 -1.44
C PRO A 38 3.18 26.60 -0.23
N MET A 39 3.30 26.03 0.96
CA MET A 39 3.00 26.62 2.27
C MET A 39 1.52 26.78 2.69
N VAL A 40 0.59 26.10 2.13
CA VAL A 40 -0.67 25.90 2.87
C VAL A 40 -0.40 24.86 3.95
N LYS A 41 -0.26 25.28 5.21
CA LYS A 41 -0.31 24.37 6.36
C LYS A 41 -1.70 23.76 6.38
N GLN A 42 -1.88 22.66 5.68
CA GLN A 42 -3.04 21.82 5.86
C GLN A 42 -2.83 21.12 7.20
N GLN A 43 -3.65 21.43 8.20
CA GLN A 43 -3.76 20.57 9.36
C GLN A 43 -4.12 19.19 8.80
N ILE A 44 -3.24 18.23 9.04
CA ILE A 44 -3.57 16.84 8.81
C ILE A 44 -4.57 16.52 9.93
N ASP A 45 -5.84 16.70 9.65
CA ASP A 45 -6.89 16.18 10.50
C ASP A 45 -6.58 14.70 10.71
N GLU A 46 -6.62 14.27 11.95
CA GLU A 46 -6.26 12.98 12.52
C GLU A 46 -5.92 11.91 11.50
N ALA A 47 -4.69 11.40 11.55
CA ALA A 47 -4.22 10.38 10.61
C ALA A 47 -5.32 9.33 10.43
N TYR A 48 -5.89 9.25 9.23
CA TYR A 48 -6.94 8.30 8.89
C TYR A 48 -6.48 6.90 9.28
N GLU A 49 -7.03 6.38 10.36
CA GLU A 49 -6.73 5.02 10.79
C GLU A 49 -7.70 4.06 10.12
N VAL A 50 -7.16 3.07 9.45
CA VAL A 50 -7.95 2.02 8.80
C VAL A 50 -8.73 1.27 9.86
N LYS A 51 -10.05 1.15 9.67
CA LYS A 51 -10.93 0.34 10.50
C LYS A 51 -11.05 -1.06 9.93
N ILE A 52 -11.22 -2.00 10.81
CA ILE A 52 -11.43 -3.41 10.46
C ILE A 52 -12.84 -3.57 9.88
N HIS A 53 -12.92 -4.26 8.75
CA HIS A 53 -14.16 -4.58 8.05
C HIS A 53 -14.38 -6.10 7.99
N LYS A 54 -15.58 -6.48 7.58
CA LYS A 54 -15.88 -7.88 7.24
C LYS A 54 -14.97 -8.32 6.09
N ASP A 55 -14.64 -9.59 6.07
CA ASP A 55 -13.73 -10.24 5.12
C ASP A 55 -12.26 -9.80 5.24
N ASP A 56 -11.92 -8.95 6.22
CA ASP A 56 -10.53 -8.66 6.54
C ASP A 56 -9.85 -9.87 7.16
N MET A 57 -8.59 -10.07 6.85
CA MET A 57 -7.75 -11.09 7.43
C MET A 57 -6.69 -10.44 8.33
N LEU A 58 -6.71 -10.80 9.61
CA LEU A 58 -5.87 -10.20 10.64
C LEU A 58 -4.85 -11.21 11.15
N ALA A 59 -3.56 -10.86 11.15
CA ALA A 59 -2.55 -11.53 11.94
C ALA A 59 -2.52 -10.90 13.33
N ILE A 60 -2.72 -11.71 14.37
CA ILE A 60 -2.63 -11.29 15.75
C ILE A 60 -1.56 -12.14 16.41
N MET A 61 -0.50 -11.48 16.90
CA MET A 61 0.62 -12.13 17.56
C MET A 61 0.76 -11.58 18.98
N ILE A 62 0.85 -12.48 19.93
CA ILE A 62 1.04 -12.17 21.35
C ILE A 62 2.41 -12.66 21.78
N ASN A 63 3.17 -11.77 22.38
CA ASN A 63 4.45 -12.07 23.01
C ASN A 63 4.43 -11.65 24.48
N SER A 64 5.22 -12.33 25.29
CA SER A 64 5.39 -12.05 26.72
C SER A 64 6.84 -12.33 27.11
N LYS A 65 7.27 -11.83 28.27
CA LYS A 65 8.57 -12.20 28.86
C LYS A 65 8.66 -13.70 29.13
N ASN A 66 7.51 -14.34 29.43
CA ASN A 66 7.41 -15.79 29.47
C ASN A 66 6.69 -16.29 28.21
N PRO A 67 7.42 -16.77 27.18
CA PRO A 67 6.82 -17.22 25.91
C PRO A 67 5.80 -18.32 26.05
N GLU A 68 5.93 -19.20 27.04
CA GLU A 68 5.02 -20.34 27.26
C GLU A 68 3.58 -19.86 27.54
N LEU A 69 3.41 -18.73 28.22
CA LEU A 69 2.09 -18.17 28.50
C LEU A 69 1.43 -17.60 27.24
N ALA A 70 2.21 -17.21 26.24
CA ALA A 70 1.69 -16.64 25.00
C ALA A 70 1.32 -17.71 23.95
N LEU A 71 1.91 -18.91 24.04
CA LEU A 71 1.69 -19.97 23.06
C LEU A 71 0.21 -20.33 22.82
N PRO A 72 -0.65 -20.47 23.85
CA PRO A 72 -2.04 -20.87 23.66
C PRO A 72 -2.89 -19.83 22.91
N PHE A 73 -2.43 -18.57 22.88
CA PHE A 73 -3.12 -17.44 22.22
C PHE A 73 -2.69 -17.21 20.78
N ASN A 74 -1.60 -17.85 20.36
CA ASN A 74 -1.08 -17.70 19.02
C ASN A 74 -1.51 -18.85 18.13
N MET A 75 -1.89 -18.54 16.89
CA MET A 75 -2.09 -19.57 15.88
C MET A 75 -0.78 -20.31 15.59
N PRO A 76 -0.81 -21.66 15.46
CA PRO A 76 0.38 -22.41 15.10
C PRO A 76 0.88 -21.98 13.73
N LEU A 77 2.19 -21.76 13.61
CA LEU A 77 2.83 -21.56 12.31
C LEU A 77 2.82 -22.89 11.57
N VAL A 78 2.04 -22.99 10.50
CA VAL A 78 2.01 -24.18 9.66
C VAL A 78 3.01 -23.99 8.52
N SER A 79 4.07 -24.77 8.53
CA SER A 79 5.00 -24.87 7.41
C SER A 79 4.60 -26.06 6.52
N TYR A 80 4.20 -25.80 5.28
CA TYR A 80 3.97 -26.86 4.30
C TYR A 80 5.24 -27.08 3.48
N GLN A 81 5.69 -28.32 3.41
CA GLN A 81 6.76 -28.73 2.52
C GLN A 81 6.13 -29.11 1.17
N VAL A 82 6.28 -28.25 0.16
CA VAL A 82 5.80 -28.52 -1.20
C VAL A 82 6.99 -28.87 -2.08
N GLY A 83 7.15 -30.17 -2.36
CA GLY A 83 8.07 -30.68 -3.37
C GLY A 83 9.55 -30.74 -2.97
N TYR A 84 10.35 -31.35 -3.85
CA TYR A 84 11.79 -31.65 -3.68
C TYR A 84 12.72 -30.40 -3.70
N GLN A 85 12.18 -29.21 -3.83
CA GLN A 85 12.91 -27.95 -3.68
C GLN A 85 12.45 -27.25 -2.42
N SER A 86 13.36 -27.11 -1.47
CA SER A 86 13.14 -26.54 -0.13
C SER A 86 12.81 -25.04 -0.19
N THR A 87 11.62 -24.70 -0.64
CA THR A 87 11.09 -23.36 -0.45
C THR A 87 10.17 -23.43 0.76
N TYR A 88 10.68 -23.05 1.92
CA TYR A 88 9.88 -22.89 3.14
C TYR A 88 8.96 -21.69 2.94
N ASN A 89 7.76 -21.91 2.47
CA ASN A 89 6.71 -20.90 2.49
C ASN A 89 6.03 -20.92 3.87
N GLN A 90 6.56 -20.15 4.81
CA GLN A 90 5.86 -19.86 6.06
C GLN A 90 4.70 -18.92 5.73
N ARG A 91 3.48 -19.45 5.73
CA ARG A 91 2.28 -18.62 5.71
C ARG A 91 1.92 -18.24 7.13
N ILE A 92 1.86 -16.96 7.40
CA ILE A 92 1.24 -16.45 8.62
C ILE A 92 -0.26 -16.75 8.49
N LEU A 93 -0.79 -17.58 9.39
CA LEU A 93 -2.22 -17.82 9.49
C LEU A 93 -2.87 -16.58 10.11
N GLY A 94 -3.98 -16.15 9.53
CA GLY A 94 -4.73 -15.00 10.02
C GLY A 94 -6.14 -15.37 10.46
N TYR A 95 -6.72 -14.54 11.28
CA TYR A 95 -8.13 -14.59 11.67
C TYR A 95 -8.95 -13.88 10.61
N LEU A 96 -9.91 -14.58 10.02
CA LEU A 96 -10.88 -14.00 9.10
C LEU A 96 -11.99 -13.32 9.91
N VAL A 97 -12.28 -12.08 9.61
CA VAL A 97 -13.43 -11.36 10.16
C VAL A 97 -14.69 -11.84 9.44
N ASP A 98 -15.60 -12.45 10.18
CA ASP A 98 -16.82 -13.03 9.62
C ASP A 98 -17.88 -11.98 9.21
N SER A 99 -19.01 -12.47 8.67
CA SER A 99 -20.13 -11.62 8.26
C SER A 99 -20.77 -10.82 9.41
N ASP A 100 -20.59 -11.24 10.65
CA ASP A 100 -21.07 -10.55 11.84
C ASP A 100 -20.04 -9.55 12.39
N GLY A 101 -18.85 -9.47 11.77
CA GLY A 101 -17.75 -8.62 12.20
C GLY A 101 -16.96 -9.18 13.36
N CYS A 102 -16.98 -10.51 13.54
CA CYS A 102 -16.30 -11.19 14.62
C CYS A 102 -15.13 -12.04 14.12
N ILE A 103 -14.21 -12.36 15.01
CA ILE A 103 -13.14 -13.35 14.83
C ILE A 103 -13.26 -14.42 15.90
N ASP A 104 -12.87 -15.66 15.60
CA ASP A 104 -12.73 -16.74 16.57
C ASP A 104 -11.30 -16.71 17.13
N PHE A 105 -11.16 -16.16 18.34
CA PHE A 105 -9.86 -16.01 18.96
C PHE A 105 -9.61 -17.08 20.02
N PRO A 106 -8.42 -17.70 20.08
CA PRO A 106 -8.13 -18.75 21.06
C PRO A 106 -8.42 -18.28 22.50
N ILE A 107 -8.98 -19.17 23.32
CA ILE A 107 -9.36 -18.94 24.71
C ILE A 107 -10.49 -17.91 24.92
N PHE A 108 -10.42 -16.77 24.24
CA PHE A 108 -11.46 -15.72 24.37
C PHE A 108 -12.73 -16.04 23.59
N GLY A 109 -12.68 -16.99 22.66
CA GLY A 109 -13.80 -17.31 21.78
C GLY A 109 -14.10 -16.21 20.78
N ARG A 110 -15.37 -15.97 20.54
CA ARG A 110 -15.83 -15.03 19.52
C ARG A 110 -15.71 -13.57 19.98
N LEU A 111 -14.91 -12.78 19.26
CA LEU A 111 -14.64 -11.37 19.55
C LEU A 111 -15.17 -10.49 18.41
N HIS A 112 -16.00 -9.51 18.72
CA HIS A 112 -16.46 -8.52 17.75
C HIS A 112 -15.34 -7.47 17.54
N VAL A 113 -14.84 -7.36 16.30
CA VAL A 113 -13.70 -6.51 15.94
C VAL A 113 -14.01 -5.51 14.84
N ALA A 114 -15.10 -5.69 14.10
CA ALA A 114 -15.48 -4.78 13.03
C ALA A 114 -15.71 -3.36 13.55
N GLY A 115 -15.22 -2.37 12.80
CA GLY A 115 -15.30 -0.96 13.18
C GLY A 115 -14.19 -0.48 14.11
N MET A 116 -13.45 -1.40 14.74
CA MET A 116 -12.25 -1.05 15.53
C MET A 116 -11.09 -0.70 14.62
N THR A 117 -10.24 0.20 15.10
CA THR A 117 -8.92 0.40 14.51
C THR A 117 -7.95 -0.68 15.01
N ARG A 118 -6.83 -0.85 14.31
CA ARG A 118 -5.77 -1.75 14.77
C ARG A 118 -5.30 -1.46 16.19
N LYS A 119 -5.20 -0.18 16.57
CA LYS A 119 -4.78 0.24 17.90
C LYS A 119 -5.82 -0.11 18.96
N GLU A 120 -7.10 0.10 18.67
CA GLU A 120 -8.19 -0.25 19.57
C GLU A 120 -8.25 -1.76 19.81
N LEU A 121 -8.13 -2.57 18.76
CA LEU A 121 -8.08 -4.03 18.90
C LEU A 121 -6.86 -4.48 19.70
N THR A 122 -5.68 -3.90 19.43
CA THR A 122 -4.47 -4.19 20.21
C THR A 122 -4.67 -3.90 21.69
N LYS A 123 -5.25 -2.72 22.01
CA LYS A 123 -5.55 -2.32 23.38
C LYS A 123 -6.58 -3.25 24.04
N TYR A 124 -7.62 -3.59 23.31
CA TYR A 124 -8.68 -4.47 23.80
C TYR A 124 -8.16 -5.86 24.17
N ILE A 125 -7.41 -6.50 23.28
CA ILE A 125 -6.82 -7.82 23.55
C ILE A 125 -5.83 -7.74 24.73
N LYS A 126 -4.96 -6.71 24.74
CA LYS A 126 -4.00 -6.50 25.82
C LYS A 126 -4.69 -6.36 27.17
N GLN A 127 -5.76 -5.58 27.23
CA GLN A 127 -6.52 -5.34 28.44
C GLN A 127 -7.14 -6.65 28.96
N ARG A 128 -7.78 -7.44 28.09
CA ARG A 128 -8.36 -8.73 28.49
C ARG A 128 -7.34 -9.72 28.99
N LEU A 129 -6.15 -9.81 28.35
CA LEU A 129 -5.07 -10.70 28.79
C LEU A 129 -4.58 -10.38 30.22
N VAL A 130 -4.59 -9.08 30.60
CA VAL A 130 -4.19 -8.63 31.92
C VAL A 130 -5.33 -8.79 32.95
N GLU A 131 -6.56 -8.41 32.59
CA GLU A 131 -7.72 -8.46 33.50
C GLU A 131 -8.10 -9.90 33.88
N GLU A 132 -7.96 -10.83 32.94
CA GLU A 132 -8.23 -12.25 33.19
C GLU A 132 -7.00 -13.02 33.75
N ASP A 133 -5.93 -12.27 34.12
CA ASP A 133 -4.68 -12.78 34.73
C ASP A 133 -3.94 -13.86 33.92
N TYR A 134 -4.13 -13.86 32.60
CA TYR A 134 -3.41 -14.78 31.71
C TYR A 134 -1.95 -14.37 31.51
N ILE A 135 -1.71 -13.08 31.24
CA ILE A 135 -0.39 -12.54 30.95
C ILE A 135 -0.27 -11.15 31.57
N LYS A 136 0.75 -10.95 32.42
CA LYS A 136 0.96 -9.66 33.12
C LYS A 136 1.57 -8.57 32.25
N ASP A 137 2.38 -8.97 31.26
CA ASP A 137 3.15 -8.07 30.39
C ASP A 137 2.97 -8.43 28.89
N PRO A 138 1.72 -8.48 28.36
CA PRO A 138 1.51 -8.87 26.99
C PRO A 138 1.94 -7.77 26.00
N VAL A 139 2.65 -8.18 24.95
CA VAL A 139 2.93 -7.39 23.76
C VAL A 139 2.07 -7.95 22.65
N VAL A 140 1.03 -7.20 22.25
CA VAL A 140 0.08 -7.61 21.21
C VAL A 140 0.40 -6.85 19.94
N THR A 141 0.57 -7.57 18.84
CA THR A 141 0.78 -7.01 17.50
C THR A 141 -0.36 -7.45 16.60
N VAL A 142 -1.02 -6.49 15.96
CA VAL A 142 -2.10 -6.74 15.00
C VAL A 142 -1.69 -6.18 13.63
N GLN A 143 -1.85 -6.97 12.56
CA GLN A 143 -1.54 -6.59 11.18
C GLN A 143 -2.64 -7.07 10.23
N PHE A 144 -2.94 -6.29 9.19
CA PHE A 144 -3.79 -6.74 8.09
C PHE A 144 -2.96 -7.61 7.14
N LEU A 145 -3.50 -8.76 6.74
CA LEU A 145 -2.85 -9.68 5.81
C LEU A 145 -3.34 -9.55 4.36
N ASN A 146 -4.53 -9.00 4.16
CA ASN A 146 -5.17 -8.90 2.85
C ASN A 146 -5.38 -7.44 2.39
N PHE A 147 -4.59 -6.52 2.92
CA PHE A 147 -4.69 -5.12 2.48
C PHE A 147 -4.18 -4.98 1.04
N LYS A 148 -5.11 -4.62 0.14
CA LYS A 148 -4.86 -4.48 -1.30
C LYS A 148 -5.35 -3.15 -1.82
N ILE A 149 -4.66 -2.66 -2.84
CA ILE A 149 -5.14 -1.53 -3.64
C ILE A 149 -5.31 -1.97 -5.09
N SER A 150 -6.27 -1.37 -5.78
CA SER A 150 -6.44 -1.54 -7.22
C SER A 150 -6.09 -0.25 -7.94
N VAL A 151 -5.12 -0.32 -8.84
CA VAL A 151 -4.72 0.81 -9.68
C VAL A 151 -5.23 0.55 -11.09
N ILE A 152 -6.09 1.45 -11.57
CA ILE A 152 -6.78 1.34 -12.86
C ILE A 152 -6.57 2.65 -13.62
N GLY A 153 -6.46 2.57 -14.93
CA GLY A 153 -6.33 3.72 -15.82
C GLY A 153 -5.03 3.68 -16.62
N GLU A 154 -4.55 4.86 -17.01
CA GLU A 154 -3.37 5.04 -17.86
C GLU A 154 -2.05 4.84 -17.09
N VAL A 155 -1.86 3.65 -16.54
CA VAL A 155 -0.64 3.19 -15.87
C VAL A 155 -0.02 2.03 -16.65
N ASN A 156 1.31 1.84 -16.51
CA ASN A 156 2.01 0.80 -17.26
C ASN A 156 1.61 -0.63 -16.83
N ARG A 157 1.21 -0.83 -15.58
CA ARG A 157 0.76 -2.13 -15.04
C ARG A 157 -0.50 -1.96 -14.19
N PRO A 158 -1.68 -1.84 -14.83
CA PRO A 158 -2.93 -1.81 -14.09
C PRO A 158 -3.17 -3.17 -13.38
N GLY A 159 -3.73 -3.13 -12.20
CA GLY A 159 -4.01 -4.35 -11.43
C GLY A 159 -4.19 -4.11 -9.94
N SER A 160 -4.35 -5.20 -9.19
CA SER A 160 -4.40 -5.18 -7.74
C SER A 160 -3.04 -5.52 -7.16
N PHE A 161 -2.61 -4.75 -6.15
CA PHE A 161 -1.31 -4.88 -5.50
C PHE A 161 -1.49 -5.11 -4.01
N ASP A 162 -0.80 -6.12 -3.47
CA ASP A 162 -0.73 -6.35 -2.03
C ASP A 162 0.14 -5.28 -1.37
N ILE A 163 -0.35 -4.74 -0.27
CA ILE A 163 0.32 -3.70 0.51
C ILE A 163 0.64 -4.25 1.88
N THR A 164 1.93 -4.22 2.23
CA THR A 164 2.44 -4.73 3.51
C THR A 164 2.39 -3.69 4.63
N SER A 165 2.15 -2.43 4.29
CA SER A 165 2.02 -1.32 5.23
C SER A 165 0.55 -0.97 5.49
N ASP A 166 0.27 -0.30 6.60
CA ASP A 166 -1.10 0.10 6.97
C ASP A 166 -1.67 1.23 6.10
N ARG A 167 -0.83 1.87 5.31
CA ARG A 167 -1.19 2.98 4.44
C ARG A 167 -0.30 3.00 3.21
N ILE A 168 -0.80 3.59 2.16
CA ILE A 168 -0.05 3.86 0.94
C ILE A 168 -0.44 5.24 0.42
N THR A 169 0.53 5.98 -0.08
CA THR A 169 0.28 7.26 -0.75
C THR A 169 -0.13 7.04 -2.21
N LEU A 170 -0.79 8.03 -2.80
CA LEU A 170 -1.16 7.99 -4.22
C LEU A 170 0.06 7.79 -5.13
N LEU A 171 1.15 8.48 -4.83
CA LEU A 171 2.39 8.37 -5.62
C LEU A 171 3.04 6.99 -5.49
N GLU A 172 3.02 6.39 -4.29
CA GLU A 172 3.49 5.01 -4.11
C GLU A 172 2.63 4.01 -4.87
N ALA A 173 1.30 4.21 -4.90
CA ALA A 173 0.39 3.36 -5.66
C ALA A 173 0.68 3.42 -7.17
N ILE A 174 0.87 4.62 -7.72
CA ILE A 174 1.25 4.84 -9.12
C ILE A 174 2.62 4.22 -9.40
N SER A 175 3.59 4.40 -8.50
CA SER A 175 4.93 3.80 -8.63
C SER A 175 4.88 2.27 -8.67
N LYS A 176 4.05 1.62 -7.81
CA LYS A 176 3.83 0.17 -7.87
C LYS A 176 3.24 -0.29 -9.21
N ALA A 177 2.38 0.52 -9.80
CA ALA A 177 1.82 0.29 -11.12
C ALA A 177 2.79 0.63 -12.28
N GLY A 178 4.04 0.97 -11.99
CA GLY A 178 5.09 1.24 -12.97
C GLY A 178 4.99 2.60 -13.65
N ASP A 179 4.45 3.59 -12.96
CA ASP A 179 4.21 4.95 -13.43
C ASP A 179 3.05 5.06 -14.46
N LEU A 180 2.64 6.27 -14.76
CA LEU A 180 1.69 6.57 -15.83
C LEU A 180 2.30 6.29 -17.22
N THR A 181 1.46 5.88 -18.17
CA THR A 181 1.86 5.77 -19.57
C THR A 181 2.15 7.15 -20.18
N ILE A 182 2.62 7.19 -21.42
CA ILE A 182 2.80 8.46 -22.18
C ILE A 182 1.48 9.21 -22.39
N PHE A 183 0.35 8.53 -22.28
CA PHE A 183 -1.00 9.09 -22.41
C PHE A 183 -1.56 9.56 -21.07
N GLY A 184 -0.97 9.13 -19.97
CA GLY A 184 -1.39 9.50 -18.63
C GLY A 184 -1.10 10.98 -18.30
N ARG A 185 -2.04 11.64 -17.65
CA ARG A 185 -1.94 13.07 -17.29
C ARG A 185 -1.34 13.25 -15.91
N ARG A 186 -0.05 13.56 -15.86
CA ARG A 186 0.69 13.81 -14.60
C ARG A 186 0.34 15.14 -13.93
N ASP A 187 -0.22 16.07 -14.71
CA ASP A 187 -0.62 17.41 -14.25
C ASP A 187 -1.93 17.41 -13.44
N ARG A 188 -2.61 16.26 -13.34
CA ARG A 188 -3.89 16.09 -12.63
C ARG A 188 -3.90 14.96 -11.59
N VAL A 189 -2.74 14.60 -11.11
CA VAL A 189 -2.57 13.60 -10.05
C VAL A 189 -2.34 14.29 -8.72
#